data_67f728c441a195c3d2a28d2317ab1fac
#
_entry.id   67f728c441a195c3d2a28d2317ab1fac
#
_cell.length_a   1.000
_cell.length_b   1.000
_cell.length_c   1.000
_cell.angle_alpha   90.00
_cell.angle_beta   90.00
_cell.angle_gamma   90.00
#
_symmetry.space_group_name_H-M   'P 1'
#
loop_
_entity.id
_entity.type
_entity.pdbx_description
1 polymer ?
#
loop_
_entity_poly.entity_id
_entity_poly.type
_entity_poly.pdbx_seq_one_letter_code
_entity_poly.pdbx_strand_id
1 'polypeptide(L)'
;MINFIACIDFEGLKGKNIYFESKYHDQTKQGFTQSYNNDYVLFRHNGSDENLDLFTKKDGKFLVFTKIFEEDKITLIKKLGINENVNIKDSELMLELYFKFGAAGMKCLSNGFIFILIDLIKENVMAFRDHIGIKNICYLHSDNSIYLSSSFRNLFNVNNKNFSLNLDKMDNFLNFKDSSNTNTFINEINKVPPSHFIEYHQDQIKVIQYSEYRLEDNLATANDQINGLKHLLKKSVYIDKSCKYSKIGFTMSGGIDSSTVISFFREFKDSAHKIFSFSAQYKHLDKKILNLIDESEYQNEINKSTDIYDTSFDGQDESTLSKLDFYLEVIGQPFFFPNLYLPNKAFSLASEKDVYLMMNGNDGDTVVSHGYEYFQELFYNLRWIKLLKEIDVTSRLRKQSRRFIFKRIILNSFSLSNFFNFSAKKKHLDVICSSNHTKAIEIQGLLASYYGIEERYPFYNRELIEYCLNVTPDLKNKHGQARYILKEAIKGIVPEKIRKRVTKANLGHALCLSFVVKDNELINAQLSKPNPAIRELIDLEDLRSSWENMKVDPRKYATNSLVPSRIFAYVVLNRWLDSLPLKLKKLENKTQNVYLHPYE
;
A
#
# COMPACT_ATOMS: atom_id res chain seq x y z
N MET A 1 -6.71 -7.16 7.72
CA MET A 1 -6.87 -7.81 6.38
C MET A 1 -7.31 -9.23 6.61
N ILE A 2 -8.17 -9.79 5.78
CA ILE A 2 -8.50 -11.22 5.87
C ILE A 2 -7.32 -12.01 5.31
N ASN A 3 -6.82 -12.97 6.10
CA ASN A 3 -5.85 -13.94 5.64
C ASN A 3 -6.61 -15.16 5.09
N PHE A 4 -6.29 -15.57 3.87
CA PHE A 4 -6.89 -16.75 3.24
C PHE A 4 -5.87 -17.49 2.40
N ILE A 5 -6.14 -18.78 2.20
CA ILE A 5 -5.50 -19.62 1.19
C ILE A 5 -6.51 -20.59 0.63
N ALA A 6 -6.48 -20.80 -0.67
CA ALA A 6 -7.32 -21.74 -1.39
C ALA A 6 -6.50 -22.59 -2.35
N CYS A 7 -6.89 -23.84 -2.53
CA CYS A 7 -6.48 -24.69 -3.64
C CYS A 7 -7.74 -25.12 -4.37
N ILE A 8 -7.78 -24.94 -5.68
CA ILE A 8 -8.87 -25.31 -6.55
C ILE A 8 -8.33 -26.21 -7.65
N ASP A 9 -8.91 -27.40 -7.77
CA ASP A 9 -8.56 -28.40 -8.74
C ASP A 9 -9.80 -29.12 -9.25
N PHE A 10 -10.21 -28.84 -10.47
CA PHE A 10 -11.44 -29.39 -11.05
C PHE A 10 -11.30 -30.87 -11.50
N GLU A 11 -10.08 -31.38 -11.60
CA GLU A 11 -9.85 -32.84 -11.80
C GLU A 11 -10.00 -33.63 -10.50
N GLY A 12 -9.99 -32.95 -9.36
CA GLY A 12 -10.25 -33.51 -8.04
C GLY A 12 -9.06 -33.47 -7.10
N LEU A 13 -9.35 -33.22 -5.84
CA LEU A 13 -8.36 -33.18 -4.74
C LEU A 13 -8.13 -34.55 -4.08
N LYS A 14 -8.89 -35.59 -4.47
CA LYS A 14 -8.77 -36.93 -3.88
C LYS A 14 -7.36 -37.51 -4.11
N GLY A 15 -6.70 -37.88 -3.00
CA GLY A 15 -5.35 -38.42 -3.03
C GLY A 15 -4.23 -37.39 -3.11
N LYS A 16 -4.54 -36.10 -3.23
CA LYS A 16 -3.54 -35.04 -3.13
C LYS A 16 -3.34 -34.63 -1.67
N ASN A 17 -2.17 -34.92 -1.12
CA ASN A 17 -1.78 -34.47 0.22
C ASN A 17 -1.43 -32.98 0.16
N ILE A 18 -2.43 -32.12 0.23
CA ILE A 18 -2.25 -30.66 0.25
C ILE A 18 -2.29 -30.21 1.72
N TYR A 19 -1.14 -29.82 2.22
CA TYR A 19 -1.02 -29.20 3.54
C TYR A 19 -0.69 -27.73 3.38
N PHE A 20 -1.48 -26.89 4.03
CA PHE A 20 -1.15 -25.49 4.25
C PHE A 20 -0.51 -25.40 5.64
N GLU A 21 0.82 -25.48 5.70
CA GLU A 21 1.51 -25.29 6.96
C GLU A 21 1.40 -23.84 7.43
N SER A 22 0.66 -23.61 8.50
CA SER A 22 0.78 -22.37 9.24
C SER A 22 1.72 -22.62 10.43
N LYS A 23 3.00 -22.34 10.29
CA LYS A 23 3.94 -22.28 11.42
C LYS A 23 3.57 -21.19 12.46
N TYR A 24 2.53 -20.45 12.19
CA TYR A 24 2.03 -19.34 13.04
C TYR A 24 0.99 -19.73 14.07
N HIS A 25 0.76 -21.02 14.33
CA HIS A 25 -0.24 -21.42 15.32
C HIS A 25 0.01 -20.89 16.72
N ASP A 26 1.25 -20.51 17.08
CA ASP A 26 1.59 -20.14 18.46
C ASP A 26 1.80 -18.63 18.72
N GLN A 27 1.93 -17.77 17.70
CA GLN A 27 2.27 -16.36 17.93
C GLN A 27 1.30 -15.34 17.34
N THR A 28 0.46 -15.70 16.38
CA THR A 28 -0.62 -14.81 15.90
C THR A 28 -1.94 -15.24 16.53
N LYS A 29 -2.64 -14.32 17.18
CA LYS A 29 -4.01 -14.53 17.66
C LYS A 29 -5.02 -14.87 16.55
N GLN A 30 -4.57 -15.05 15.28
CA GLN A 30 -5.38 -15.19 14.08
C GLN A 30 -4.87 -16.27 13.12
N GLY A 31 -4.84 -17.53 13.57
CA GLY A 31 -4.78 -18.68 12.68
C GLY A 31 -6.02 -18.74 11.76
N PHE A 32 -6.00 -19.65 10.75
CA PHE A 32 -7.21 -19.95 9.98
C PHE A 32 -8.27 -20.54 10.91
N THR A 33 -9.39 -19.84 11.06
CA THR A 33 -10.48 -20.23 11.96
C THR A 33 -11.58 -21.00 11.28
N GLN A 34 -11.68 -20.89 9.93
CA GLN A 34 -12.71 -21.49 9.13
C GLN A 34 -12.14 -22.22 7.94
N SER A 35 -12.78 -23.31 7.53
CA SER A 35 -12.39 -24.09 6.37
C SER A 35 -13.60 -24.56 5.59
N TYR A 36 -13.48 -24.56 4.27
CA TYR A 36 -14.38 -25.21 3.34
C TYR A 36 -13.58 -26.28 2.58
N ASN A 37 -14.12 -27.46 2.49
CA ASN A 37 -13.47 -28.58 1.78
C ASN A 37 -14.53 -29.39 1.05
N ASN A 38 -14.30 -29.61 -0.24
CA ASN A 38 -15.05 -30.55 -1.06
C ASN A 38 -14.09 -31.29 -2.02
N ASP A 39 -14.62 -32.05 -2.95
CA ASP A 39 -13.80 -32.84 -3.91
C ASP A 39 -12.89 -31.96 -4.78
N TYR A 40 -13.18 -30.67 -4.97
CA TYR A 40 -12.50 -29.76 -5.90
C TYR A 40 -11.87 -28.54 -5.25
N VAL A 41 -12.31 -28.15 -4.07
CA VAL A 41 -11.90 -26.88 -3.43
C VAL A 41 -11.54 -27.11 -1.97
N LEU A 42 -10.32 -26.75 -1.61
CA LEU A 42 -9.89 -26.59 -0.23
C LEU A 42 -9.67 -25.10 0.04
N PHE A 43 -10.46 -24.52 0.93
CA PHE A 43 -10.39 -23.09 1.26
C PHE A 43 -10.27 -22.91 2.78
N ARG A 44 -9.32 -22.06 3.23
CA ARG A 44 -9.13 -21.70 4.63
C ARG A 44 -9.03 -20.18 4.78
N HIS A 45 -9.66 -19.62 5.79
CA HIS A 45 -9.59 -18.18 6.08
C HIS A 45 -9.82 -17.87 7.57
N ASN A 46 -9.51 -16.64 7.97
CA ASN A 46 -9.69 -16.12 9.34
C ASN A 46 -10.81 -15.09 9.47
N GLY A 47 -11.67 -14.97 8.47
CA GLY A 47 -12.81 -14.04 8.49
C GLY A 47 -14.05 -14.60 9.20
N SER A 48 -15.13 -13.81 9.21
CA SER A 48 -16.45 -14.23 9.67
C SER A 48 -17.12 -15.19 8.68
N ASP A 49 -18.16 -15.91 9.11
CA ASP A 49 -18.96 -16.81 8.27
C ASP A 49 -19.63 -16.10 7.10
N GLU A 50 -19.79 -14.77 7.17
CA GLU A 50 -20.39 -13.95 6.11
C GLU A 50 -19.51 -13.81 4.86
N ASN A 51 -18.23 -14.17 4.94
CA ASN A 51 -17.25 -13.95 3.86
C ASN A 51 -17.15 -15.11 2.86
N LEU A 52 -17.59 -16.31 3.24
CA LEU A 52 -17.50 -17.50 2.39
C LEU A 52 -18.83 -18.23 2.39
N ASP A 53 -19.48 -18.28 1.24
CA ASP A 53 -20.77 -18.95 1.06
C ASP A 53 -20.82 -19.77 -0.23
N LEU A 54 -21.63 -20.82 -0.18
CA LEU A 54 -21.97 -21.65 -1.33
C LEU A 54 -23.39 -21.30 -1.81
N PHE A 55 -23.52 -20.93 -3.07
CA PHE A 55 -24.78 -20.60 -3.71
C PHE A 55 -25.11 -21.55 -4.85
N THR A 56 -26.41 -21.84 -5.04
CA THR A 56 -26.94 -22.51 -6.23
C THR A 56 -27.88 -21.55 -6.93
N LYS A 57 -27.54 -21.09 -8.14
CA LYS A 57 -28.33 -20.11 -8.89
C LYS A 57 -28.10 -20.25 -10.40
N LYS A 58 -29.17 -20.10 -11.22
CA LYS A 58 -29.09 -20.12 -12.69
C LYS A 58 -28.34 -21.34 -13.26
N ASP A 59 -28.68 -22.53 -12.81
CA ASP A 59 -28.05 -23.80 -13.20
C ASP A 59 -26.54 -23.90 -12.86
N GLY A 60 -26.02 -22.97 -12.05
CA GLY A 60 -24.66 -22.98 -11.55
C GLY A 60 -24.62 -23.24 -10.04
N LYS A 61 -23.48 -23.72 -9.59
CA LYS A 61 -23.16 -23.89 -8.18
C LYS A 61 -21.92 -23.07 -7.88
N PHE A 62 -22.08 -21.99 -7.13
CA PHE A 62 -21.07 -20.97 -6.91
C PHE A 62 -20.55 -20.99 -5.49
N LEU A 63 -19.22 -21.07 -5.32
CA LEU A 63 -18.57 -20.74 -4.06
C LEU A 63 -18.04 -19.31 -4.16
N VAL A 64 -18.44 -18.46 -3.24
CA VAL A 64 -18.09 -17.05 -3.21
C VAL A 64 -17.34 -16.73 -1.93
N PHE A 65 -16.16 -16.13 -2.08
CA PHE A 65 -15.43 -15.54 -0.97
C PHE A 65 -15.22 -14.05 -1.23
N THR A 66 -15.58 -13.22 -0.28
CA THR A 66 -15.46 -11.78 -0.42
C THR A 66 -15.22 -11.07 0.90
N LYS A 67 -14.72 -9.85 0.80
CA LYS A 67 -14.72 -8.85 1.87
C LYS A 67 -14.88 -7.48 1.24
N ILE A 68 -15.90 -6.79 1.66
CA ILE A 68 -16.19 -5.39 1.31
C ILE A 68 -16.29 -4.54 2.58
N PHE A 69 -16.29 -3.23 2.43
CA PHE A 69 -16.53 -2.30 3.52
C PHE A 69 -18.04 -1.98 3.63
N GLU A 70 -18.50 -1.68 4.84
CA GLU A 70 -19.92 -1.41 5.11
C GLU A 70 -20.46 -0.25 4.27
N GLU A 71 -19.66 0.77 4.01
CA GLU A 71 -20.04 1.92 3.17
C GLU A 71 -20.28 1.51 1.70
N ASP A 72 -19.49 0.57 1.18
CA ASP A 72 -19.70 0.00 -0.14
C ASP A 72 -20.94 -0.90 -0.15
N LYS A 73 -21.18 -1.68 0.91
CA LYS A 73 -22.38 -2.51 1.07
C LYS A 73 -23.65 -1.66 0.98
N ILE A 74 -23.74 -0.57 1.73
CA ILE A 74 -24.87 0.38 1.68
C ILE A 74 -25.08 0.92 0.25
N THR A 75 -23.98 1.29 -0.42
CA THR A 75 -24.00 1.80 -1.80
C THR A 75 -24.53 0.74 -2.78
N LEU A 76 -24.10 -0.52 -2.64
CA LEU A 76 -24.52 -1.62 -3.49
C LEU A 76 -25.98 -1.99 -3.29
N ILE A 77 -26.47 -2.04 -2.05
CA ILE A 77 -27.87 -2.31 -1.71
C ILE A 77 -28.78 -1.34 -2.47
N LYS A 78 -28.48 -0.04 -2.39
CA LYS A 78 -29.21 1.01 -3.13
C LYS A 78 -29.14 0.81 -4.64
N LYS A 79 -27.96 0.53 -5.18
CA LYS A 79 -27.74 0.38 -6.63
C LYS A 79 -28.43 -0.87 -7.20
N LEU A 80 -28.49 -1.94 -6.43
CA LEU A 80 -29.16 -3.18 -6.82
C LEU A 80 -30.68 -3.09 -6.66
N GLY A 81 -31.18 -2.09 -5.92
CA GLY A 81 -32.61 -1.92 -5.61
C GLY A 81 -33.09 -2.92 -4.56
N ILE A 82 -32.18 -3.38 -3.68
CA ILE A 82 -32.50 -4.28 -2.58
C ILE A 82 -33.10 -3.46 -1.44
N ASN A 83 -34.10 -4.00 -0.75
CA ASN A 83 -34.69 -3.33 0.40
C ASN A 83 -33.62 -3.20 1.53
N GLU A 84 -33.40 -1.99 2.01
CA GLU A 84 -32.40 -1.67 3.05
C GLU A 84 -32.61 -2.42 4.37
N ASN A 85 -33.83 -2.91 4.64
CA ASN A 85 -34.16 -3.69 5.84
C ASN A 85 -33.81 -5.18 5.71
N VAL A 86 -33.38 -5.65 4.56
CA VAL A 86 -32.96 -7.04 4.36
C VAL A 86 -31.50 -7.21 4.81
N ASN A 87 -31.30 -8.12 5.76
CA ASN A 87 -29.95 -8.53 6.13
C ASN A 87 -29.39 -9.44 5.04
N ILE A 88 -28.61 -8.86 4.11
CA ILE A 88 -27.96 -9.58 3.02
C ILE A 88 -26.47 -9.75 3.35
N LYS A 89 -25.94 -10.95 3.13
CA LYS A 89 -24.51 -11.23 3.30
C LYS A 89 -23.66 -10.56 2.22
N ASP A 90 -22.41 -10.25 2.56
CA ASP A 90 -21.43 -9.66 1.61
C ASP A 90 -21.26 -10.53 0.36
N SER A 91 -21.17 -11.85 0.54
CA SER A 91 -21.02 -12.84 -0.53
C SER A 91 -22.21 -12.86 -1.49
N GLU A 92 -23.44 -12.83 -0.98
CA GLU A 92 -24.66 -12.77 -1.78
C GLU A 92 -24.75 -11.44 -2.54
N LEU A 93 -24.48 -10.32 -1.86
CA LEU A 93 -24.51 -8.99 -2.47
C LEU A 93 -23.51 -8.86 -3.64
N MET A 94 -22.31 -9.40 -3.47
CA MET A 94 -21.30 -9.41 -4.52
C MET A 94 -21.65 -10.33 -5.68
N LEU A 95 -22.27 -11.45 -5.42
CA LEU A 95 -22.78 -12.36 -6.46
C LEU A 95 -23.90 -11.70 -7.29
N GLU A 96 -24.84 -11.00 -6.63
CA GLU A 96 -25.89 -10.22 -7.32
C GLU A 96 -25.31 -9.08 -8.16
N LEU A 97 -24.30 -8.38 -7.64
CA LEU A 97 -23.59 -7.35 -8.39
C LEU A 97 -22.96 -7.93 -9.67
N TYR A 98 -22.29 -9.08 -9.54
CA TYR A 98 -21.68 -9.75 -10.67
C TYR A 98 -22.71 -10.24 -11.71
N PHE A 99 -23.82 -10.84 -11.29
CA PHE A 99 -24.86 -11.28 -12.21
C PHE A 99 -25.55 -10.14 -12.95
N LYS A 100 -25.71 -8.98 -12.28
CA LYS A 100 -26.39 -7.83 -12.89
C LYS A 100 -25.48 -7.04 -13.85
N PHE A 101 -24.21 -6.89 -13.50
CA PHE A 101 -23.30 -5.97 -14.20
C PHE A 101 -22.01 -6.62 -14.72
N GLY A 102 -21.81 -7.92 -14.51
CA GLY A 102 -20.56 -8.62 -14.84
C GLY A 102 -19.35 -8.07 -14.08
N ALA A 103 -18.15 -8.29 -14.62
CA ALA A 103 -16.90 -7.80 -14.06
C ALA A 103 -16.87 -6.26 -13.91
N ALA A 104 -17.53 -5.53 -14.83
CA ALA A 104 -17.62 -4.07 -14.78
C ALA A 104 -18.38 -3.55 -13.55
N GLY A 105 -19.18 -4.38 -12.89
CA GLY A 105 -19.87 -4.04 -11.64
C GLY A 105 -18.92 -3.67 -10.51
N MET A 106 -17.72 -4.25 -10.48
CA MET A 106 -16.72 -4.02 -9.43
C MET A 106 -16.23 -2.58 -9.31
N LYS A 107 -16.35 -1.77 -10.38
CA LYS A 107 -16.05 -0.32 -10.33
C LYS A 107 -17.00 0.51 -9.45
N CYS A 108 -18.10 -0.08 -8.98
CA CYS A 108 -19.00 0.57 -8.03
C CYS A 108 -18.49 0.57 -6.60
N LEU A 109 -17.45 -0.22 -6.32
CA LEU A 109 -16.80 -0.28 -5.02
C LEU A 109 -15.74 0.83 -4.93
N SER A 110 -15.84 1.63 -3.89
CA SER A 110 -14.98 2.81 -3.70
C SER A 110 -13.79 2.54 -2.78
N ASN A 111 -13.83 1.46 -2.01
CA ASN A 111 -12.80 1.07 -1.05
C ASN A 111 -12.09 -0.22 -1.49
N GLY A 112 -11.15 -0.72 -0.67
CA GLY A 112 -10.48 -1.97 -0.93
C GLY A 112 -11.40 -3.18 -0.75
N PHE A 113 -11.37 -4.11 -1.69
CA PHE A 113 -12.16 -5.33 -1.62
C PHE A 113 -11.38 -6.55 -2.13
N ILE A 114 -11.87 -7.73 -1.76
CA ILE A 114 -11.56 -9.03 -2.38
C ILE A 114 -12.88 -9.63 -2.84
N PHE A 115 -12.90 -10.19 -4.05
CA PHE A 115 -14.02 -11.00 -4.53
C PHE A 115 -13.46 -12.18 -5.33
N ILE A 116 -13.71 -13.39 -4.83
CA ILE A 116 -13.37 -14.65 -5.49
C ILE A 116 -14.66 -15.39 -5.77
N LEU A 117 -14.87 -15.75 -7.03
CA LEU A 117 -16.01 -16.49 -7.51
C LEU A 117 -15.53 -17.79 -8.17
N ILE A 118 -16.00 -18.92 -7.67
CA ILE A 118 -15.72 -20.25 -8.22
C ILE A 118 -17.04 -20.82 -8.73
N ASP A 119 -17.15 -21.01 -10.04
CA ASP A 119 -18.27 -21.71 -10.68
C ASP A 119 -17.91 -23.20 -10.78
N LEU A 120 -18.52 -24.00 -9.91
CA LEU A 120 -18.25 -25.45 -9.81
C LEU A 120 -18.84 -26.26 -10.97
N ILE A 121 -19.74 -25.70 -11.77
CA ILE A 121 -20.35 -26.38 -12.93
C ILE A 121 -19.52 -26.07 -14.20
N LYS A 122 -19.12 -24.80 -14.36
CA LYS A 122 -18.33 -24.36 -15.51
C LYS A 122 -16.83 -24.53 -15.33
N GLU A 123 -16.41 -24.99 -14.15
CA GLU A 123 -14.98 -25.16 -13.81
C GLU A 123 -14.18 -23.87 -14.04
N ASN A 124 -14.71 -22.76 -13.53
CA ASN A 124 -14.13 -21.43 -13.71
C ASN A 124 -13.88 -20.75 -12.37
N VAL A 125 -12.72 -20.14 -12.22
CA VAL A 125 -12.35 -19.34 -11.06
C VAL A 125 -12.06 -17.90 -11.49
N MET A 126 -12.70 -16.94 -10.83
CA MET A 126 -12.39 -15.52 -10.99
C MET A 126 -11.99 -14.91 -9.66
N ALA A 127 -10.85 -14.22 -9.62
CA ALA A 127 -10.36 -13.54 -8.42
C ALA A 127 -10.07 -12.07 -8.72
N PHE A 128 -10.88 -11.19 -8.16
CA PHE A 128 -10.87 -9.73 -8.38
C PHE A 128 -10.11 -9.01 -7.30
N ARG A 129 -9.22 -8.11 -7.69
CA ARG A 129 -8.51 -7.21 -6.79
C ARG A 129 -8.98 -5.77 -6.98
N ASP A 130 -9.10 -5.02 -5.88
CA ASP A 130 -9.57 -3.63 -5.88
C ASP A 130 -8.73 -2.68 -6.75
N HIS A 131 -9.27 -1.49 -6.98
CA HIS A 131 -8.80 -0.50 -7.95
C HIS A 131 -7.37 0.02 -7.74
N ILE A 132 -6.83 -0.03 -6.51
CA ILE A 132 -5.47 0.45 -6.17
C ILE A 132 -4.60 -0.63 -5.51
N GLY A 133 -5.20 -1.79 -5.17
CA GLY A 133 -4.52 -2.91 -4.57
C GLY A 133 -4.38 -2.85 -3.05
N ILE A 134 -5.36 -2.27 -2.35
CA ILE A 134 -5.43 -2.24 -0.89
C ILE A 134 -5.44 -3.66 -0.31
N LYS A 135 -6.18 -4.56 -0.97
CA LYS A 135 -6.18 -5.97 -0.63
C LYS A 135 -5.29 -6.74 -1.59
N ASN A 136 -4.52 -7.68 -1.07
CA ASN A 136 -3.60 -8.46 -1.87
C ASN A 136 -4.22 -9.80 -2.27
N ILE A 137 -3.95 -10.23 -3.51
CA ILE A 137 -4.23 -11.57 -4.03
C ILE A 137 -3.00 -12.04 -4.79
N CYS A 138 -2.36 -13.08 -4.24
CA CYS A 138 -1.32 -13.84 -4.92
C CYS A 138 -1.91 -15.12 -5.50
N TYR A 139 -1.31 -15.63 -6.58
CA TYR A 139 -1.68 -16.90 -7.16
C TYR A 139 -0.47 -17.71 -7.59
N LEU A 140 -0.63 -19.03 -7.55
CA LEU A 140 0.30 -20.04 -8.02
C LEU A 140 -0.49 -21.03 -8.87
N HIS A 141 -0.01 -21.34 -10.05
CA HIS A 141 -0.58 -22.36 -10.93
C HIS A 141 0.40 -23.52 -11.05
N SER A 142 -0.05 -24.71 -10.73
CA SER A 142 0.78 -25.92 -10.81
C SER A 142 -0.08 -27.18 -10.77
N ASP A 143 0.25 -28.17 -11.60
CA ASP A 143 -0.36 -29.51 -11.64
C ASP A 143 -1.89 -29.46 -11.79
N ASN A 144 -2.41 -28.72 -12.77
CA ASN A 144 -3.83 -28.50 -13.07
C ASN A 144 -4.62 -27.87 -11.91
N SER A 145 -3.91 -27.30 -10.94
CA SER A 145 -4.51 -26.65 -9.78
C SER A 145 -4.15 -25.17 -9.75
N ILE A 146 -5.09 -24.34 -9.33
CA ILE A 146 -4.82 -22.95 -8.97
C ILE A 146 -4.85 -22.76 -7.46
N TYR A 147 -3.82 -22.12 -6.93
CA TYR A 147 -3.70 -21.70 -5.55
C TYR A 147 -3.85 -20.19 -5.46
N LEU A 148 -4.70 -19.73 -4.56
CA LEU A 148 -4.95 -18.31 -4.31
C LEU A 148 -4.66 -17.97 -2.85
N SER A 149 -4.05 -16.83 -2.58
CA SER A 149 -3.86 -16.37 -1.20
C SER A 149 -3.74 -14.85 -1.09
N SER A 150 -4.08 -14.33 0.07
CA SER A 150 -3.80 -12.93 0.45
C SER A 150 -2.30 -12.67 0.72
N SER A 151 -1.49 -13.72 0.92
CA SER A 151 -0.08 -13.61 1.28
C SER A 151 0.80 -14.45 0.37
N PHE A 152 1.90 -13.87 -0.11
CA PHE A 152 2.97 -14.58 -0.80
C PHE A 152 3.45 -15.80 0.01
N ARG A 153 3.69 -15.61 1.31
CA ARG A 153 4.22 -16.65 2.19
C ARG A 153 3.36 -17.91 2.25
N ASN A 154 2.03 -17.75 2.28
CA ASN A 154 1.14 -18.89 2.31
C ASN A 154 1.34 -19.79 1.07
N LEU A 155 1.52 -19.18 -0.11
CA LEU A 155 1.77 -19.91 -1.36
C LEU A 155 3.17 -20.52 -1.38
N PHE A 156 4.16 -19.81 -0.88
CA PHE A 156 5.54 -20.30 -0.81
C PHE A 156 5.68 -21.51 0.14
N ASN A 157 4.78 -21.61 1.13
CA ASN A 157 4.73 -22.73 2.07
C ASN A 157 3.80 -23.89 1.62
N VAL A 158 3.29 -23.88 0.38
CA VAL A 158 2.56 -25.03 -0.17
C VAL A 158 3.55 -26.18 -0.38
N ASN A 159 3.25 -27.32 0.23
CA ASN A 159 4.13 -28.49 0.16
C ASN A 159 4.23 -29.10 -1.26
N ASN A 160 5.30 -29.83 -1.51
CA ASN A 160 5.57 -30.54 -2.77
C ASN A 160 5.62 -29.64 -4.01
N LYS A 161 5.95 -28.35 -3.88
CA LYS A 161 6.17 -27.43 -5.01
C LYS A 161 7.64 -27.06 -5.11
N ASN A 162 8.15 -27.04 -6.31
CA ASN A 162 9.47 -26.54 -6.62
C ASN A 162 9.36 -25.06 -6.98
N PHE A 163 10.24 -24.26 -6.42
CA PHE A 163 10.27 -22.82 -6.66
C PHE A 163 11.63 -22.40 -7.23
N SER A 164 11.61 -21.36 -8.07
CA SER A 164 12.82 -20.77 -8.63
C SER A 164 12.89 -19.28 -8.34
N LEU A 165 14.10 -18.76 -8.11
CA LEU A 165 14.33 -17.34 -7.86
C LEU A 165 14.12 -16.52 -9.13
N ASN A 166 13.42 -15.40 -9.00
CA ASN A 166 13.26 -14.41 -10.07
C ASN A 166 14.43 -13.42 -10.02
N LEU A 167 15.49 -13.69 -10.78
CA LEU A 167 16.72 -12.89 -10.79
C LEU A 167 16.46 -11.49 -11.35
N ASP A 168 15.61 -11.35 -12.36
CA ASP A 168 15.23 -10.05 -12.94
C ASP A 168 14.53 -9.17 -11.88
N LYS A 169 13.66 -9.79 -11.07
CA LYS A 169 13.00 -9.10 -9.97
C LYS A 169 13.98 -8.65 -8.90
N MET A 170 14.97 -9.48 -8.59
CA MET A 170 16.02 -9.16 -7.62
C MET A 170 16.91 -8.02 -8.12
N ASP A 171 17.34 -8.05 -9.39
CA ASP A 171 18.12 -6.98 -10.01
C ASP A 171 17.33 -5.65 -10.02
N ASN A 172 16.08 -5.70 -10.48
CA ASN A 172 15.21 -4.52 -10.50
C ASN A 172 14.95 -3.95 -9.10
N PHE A 173 14.85 -4.79 -8.07
CA PHE A 173 14.70 -4.35 -6.68
C PHE A 173 15.96 -3.64 -6.17
N LEU A 174 17.14 -4.20 -6.38
CA LEU A 174 18.43 -3.62 -5.97
C LEU A 174 18.72 -2.29 -6.68
N ASN A 175 18.30 -2.16 -7.93
CA ASN A 175 18.52 -0.98 -8.77
C ASN A 175 17.35 0.02 -8.79
N PHE A 176 16.31 -0.18 -7.97
CA PHE A 176 15.11 0.69 -7.91
C PHE A 176 14.38 0.84 -9.25
N LYS A 177 14.42 -0.20 -10.10
CA LYS A 177 13.75 -0.27 -11.40
C LYS A 177 12.47 -1.12 -11.36
N ASP A 178 12.11 -1.63 -10.19
CA ASP A 178 10.98 -2.54 -10.02
C ASP A 178 9.63 -1.84 -10.18
N SER A 179 9.10 -1.88 -11.40
CA SER A 179 7.80 -1.30 -11.77
C SER A 179 6.66 -2.34 -11.84
N SER A 180 6.95 -3.64 -11.62
CA SER A 180 5.95 -4.70 -11.74
C SER A 180 5.00 -4.74 -10.54
N ASN A 181 3.71 -4.84 -10.82
CA ASN A 181 2.64 -5.14 -9.86
C ASN A 181 2.23 -6.63 -9.86
N THR A 182 2.85 -7.46 -10.70
CA THR A 182 2.52 -8.88 -10.86
C THR A 182 3.61 -9.80 -10.35
N ASN A 183 4.86 -9.55 -10.72
CA ASN A 183 5.96 -10.46 -10.45
C ASN A 183 6.39 -10.41 -8.98
N THR A 184 6.68 -11.59 -8.41
CA THR A 184 7.28 -11.73 -7.08
C THR A 184 8.77 -12.14 -7.19
N PHE A 185 9.42 -12.37 -6.05
CA PHE A 185 10.81 -12.85 -6.01
C PHE A 185 10.93 -14.35 -6.33
N ILE A 186 9.80 -15.02 -6.56
CA ILE A 186 9.69 -16.41 -7.00
C ILE A 186 8.94 -16.44 -8.31
N ASN A 187 9.48 -17.11 -9.34
CA ASN A 187 8.92 -17.10 -10.71
C ASN A 187 7.50 -17.67 -10.78
N GLU A 188 7.20 -18.70 -9.98
CA GLU A 188 5.95 -19.44 -10.01
C GLU A 188 4.81 -18.71 -9.28
N ILE A 189 5.13 -17.74 -8.40
CA ILE A 189 4.14 -16.99 -7.61
C ILE A 189 3.95 -15.60 -8.20
N ASN A 190 2.73 -15.31 -8.58
CA ASN A 190 2.35 -14.01 -9.14
C ASN A 190 1.29 -13.32 -8.30
N LYS A 191 1.05 -12.02 -8.57
CA LYS A 191 0.00 -11.21 -7.96
C LYS A 191 -1.02 -10.80 -8.99
N VAL A 192 -2.27 -10.70 -8.58
CA VAL A 192 -3.30 -10.03 -9.38
C VAL A 192 -3.01 -8.52 -9.35
N PRO A 193 -2.86 -7.82 -10.50
CA PRO A 193 -2.64 -6.38 -10.50
C PRO A 193 -3.85 -5.60 -9.96
N PRO A 194 -3.68 -4.37 -9.46
CA PRO A 194 -4.80 -3.48 -9.14
C PRO A 194 -5.74 -3.28 -10.33
N SER A 195 -7.04 -3.16 -10.10
CA SER A 195 -8.08 -3.03 -11.14
C SER A 195 -8.22 -4.22 -12.08
N HIS A 196 -7.64 -5.37 -11.76
CA HIS A 196 -7.73 -6.58 -12.57
C HIS A 196 -8.36 -7.73 -11.82
N PHE A 197 -8.75 -8.74 -12.58
CA PHE A 197 -9.02 -10.07 -12.07
C PHE A 197 -8.27 -11.12 -12.88
N ILE A 198 -8.03 -12.27 -12.29
CA ILE A 198 -7.63 -13.46 -13.01
C ILE A 198 -8.87 -14.30 -13.29
N GLU A 199 -8.89 -14.92 -14.46
CA GLU A 199 -9.82 -15.97 -14.85
C GLU A 199 -9.02 -17.25 -15.10
N TYR A 200 -9.31 -18.29 -14.33
CA TYR A 200 -8.72 -19.63 -14.51
C TYR A 200 -9.80 -20.58 -15.01
N HIS A 201 -9.59 -21.12 -16.20
CA HIS A 201 -10.48 -22.08 -16.86
C HIS A 201 -9.65 -22.99 -17.77
N GLN A 202 -9.93 -24.29 -17.76
CA GLN A 202 -9.24 -25.29 -18.61
C GLN A 202 -7.69 -25.16 -18.54
N ASP A 203 -7.17 -25.13 -17.35
CA ASP A 203 -5.72 -25.02 -17.07
C ASP A 203 -5.02 -23.78 -17.63
N GLN A 204 -5.78 -22.73 -17.94
CA GLN A 204 -5.27 -21.45 -18.44
C GLN A 204 -5.63 -20.31 -17.50
N ILE A 205 -4.70 -19.38 -17.33
CA ILE A 205 -4.92 -18.15 -16.57
C ILE A 205 -4.91 -16.96 -17.53
N LYS A 206 -5.97 -16.15 -17.47
CA LYS A 206 -6.04 -14.85 -18.13
C LYS A 206 -6.09 -13.75 -17.07
N VAL A 207 -5.29 -12.70 -17.28
CA VAL A 207 -5.31 -11.49 -16.44
C VAL A 207 -6.07 -10.42 -17.21
N ILE A 208 -7.18 -9.95 -16.64
CA ILE A 208 -8.14 -9.07 -17.33
C ILE A 208 -8.36 -7.81 -16.51
N GLN A 209 -8.20 -6.65 -17.13
CA GLN A 209 -8.51 -5.36 -16.51
C GLN A 209 -10.02 -5.12 -16.56
N TYR A 210 -10.66 -4.89 -15.40
CA TYR A 210 -12.09 -4.61 -15.32
C TYR A 210 -12.42 -3.12 -15.20
N SER A 211 -11.43 -2.30 -14.89
CA SER A 211 -11.66 -0.89 -14.58
C SER A 211 -10.42 -0.01 -14.78
N GLU A 212 -10.67 1.23 -15.20
CA GLU A 212 -9.70 2.32 -15.28
C GLU A 212 -10.26 3.57 -14.61
N TYR A 213 -9.38 4.50 -14.20
CA TYR A 213 -9.80 5.81 -13.75
C TYR A 213 -10.15 6.71 -14.94
N ARG A 214 -11.24 7.45 -14.82
CA ARG A 214 -11.68 8.37 -15.87
C ARG A 214 -10.97 9.70 -15.76
N LEU A 215 -10.47 10.19 -16.88
CA LEU A 215 -9.94 11.55 -17.03
C LEU A 215 -10.94 12.37 -17.84
N GLU A 216 -11.53 13.37 -17.19
CA GLU A 216 -12.54 14.24 -17.77
C GLU A 216 -12.14 15.71 -17.57
N ASP A 217 -12.64 16.60 -18.43
CA ASP A 217 -12.45 18.01 -18.22
C ASP A 217 -13.43 18.54 -17.18
N ASN A 218 -12.89 19.22 -16.19
CA ASN A 218 -13.70 19.80 -15.12
C ASN A 218 -13.99 21.27 -15.44
N LEU A 219 -15.25 21.55 -15.77
CA LEU A 219 -15.75 22.90 -16.09
C LEU A 219 -16.32 23.62 -14.86
N ALA A 220 -16.33 22.99 -13.69
CA ALA A 220 -16.82 23.58 -12.47
C ALA A 220 -15.95 24.75 -11.99
N THR A 221 -16.54 25.70 -11.27
CA THR A 221 -15.80 26.82 -10.69
C THR A 221 -14.78 26.35 -9.64
N ALA A 222 -13.79 27.17 -9.33
CA ALA A 222 -12.82 26.85 -8.29
C ALA A 222 -13.48 26.54 -6.93
N ASN A 223 -14.53 27.28 -6.57
CA ASN A 223 -15.26 27.06 -5.32
C ASN A 223 -16.02 25.73 -5.34
N ASP A 224 -16.63 25.37 -6.46
CA ASP A 224 -17.32 24.08 -6.59
C ASP A 224 -16.34 22.92 -6.47
N GLN A 225 -15.14 23.06 -7.08
CA GLN A 225 -14.09 22.04 -6.97
C GLN A 225 -13.56 21.93 -5.52
N ILE A 226 -13.41 23.02 -4.79
CA ILE A 226 -13.01 23.00 -3.36
C ILE A 226 -14.09 22.34 -2.51
N ASN A 227 -15.36 22.70 -2.71
CA ASN A 227 -16.49 22.14 -1.97
C ASN A 227 -16.70 20.64 -2.29
N GLY A 228 -16.52 20.24 -3.55
CA GLY A 228 -16.56 18.83 -3.96
C GLY A 228 -15.48 18.00 -3.28
N LEU A 229 -14.25 18.51 -3.23
CA LEU A 229 -13.16 17.84 -2.49
C LEU A 229 -13.50 17.71 -0.99
N LYS A 230 -13.99 18.78 -0.37
CA LYS A 230 -14.43 18.77 1.04
C LYS A 230 -15.52 17.73 1.28
N HIS A 231 -16.51 17.63 0.40
CA HIS A 231 -17.57 16.63 0.48
C HIS A 231 -17.04 15.19 0.40
N LEU A 232 -16.14 14.92 -0.56
CA LEU A 232 -15.55 13.59 -0.74
C LEU A 232 -14.61 13.19 0.41
N LEU A 233 -13.85 14.14 0.97
CA LEU A 233 -13.06 13.89 2.18
C LEU A 233 -13.95 13.53 3.36
N LYS A 234 -15.08 14.21 3.54
CA LYS A 234 -16.07 13.82 4.55
C LYS A 234 -16.58 12.41 4.32
N LYS A 235 -16.96 12.09 3.08
CA LYS A 235 -17.46 10.76 2.70
C LYS A 235 -16.43 9.66 2.94
N SER A 236 -15.15 9.90 2.62
CA SER A 236 -14.09 8.90 2.70
C SER A 236 -13.69 8.50 4.14
N VAL A 237 -13.95 9.36 5.12
CA VAL A 237 -13.71 9.08 6.55
C VAL A 237 -14.96 8.61 7.28
N TYR A 238 -16.12 8.58 6.62
CA TYR A 238 -17.38 8.18 7.23
C TYR A 238 -17.34 6.73 7.68
N ILE A 239 -17.87 6.47 8.86
CA ILE A 239 -18.13 5.12 9.39
C ILE A 239 -19.59 5.07 9.79
N ASP A 240 -20.29 4.04 9.32
CA ASP A 240 -21.69 3.82 9.67
C ASP A 240 -21.84 3.44 11.15
N LYS A 241 -23.00 3.77 11.71
CA LYS A 241 -23.36 3.47 13.12
C LYS A 241 -23.40 1.97 13.42
N SER A 242 -23.67 1.13 12.41
CA SER A 242 -23.68 -0.33 12.50
C SER A 242 -22.27 -0.93 12.58
N CYS A 243 -21.20 -0.11 12.40
CA CYS A 243 -19.84 -0.58 12.48
C CYS A 243 -19.56 -1.22 13.85
N LYS A 244 -19.08 -2.45 13.85
CA LYS A 244 -18.77 -3.22 15.06
C LYS A 244 -17.66 -2.63 15.92
N TYR A 245 -16.88 -1.67 15.39
CA TYR A 245 -15.75 -1.06 16.10
C TYR A 245 -16.17 0.27 16.73
N SER A 246 -16.16 0.33 18.07
CA SER A 246 -16.41 1.57 18.83
C SER A 246 -15.15 2.42 19.05
N LYS A 247 -13.95 1.82 18.92
CA LYS A 247 -12.66 2.47 19.06
C LYS A 247 -12.00 2.59 17.68
N ILE A 248 -11.74 3.82 17.26
CA ILE A 248 -11.14 4.12 15.96
C ILE A 248 -9.76 4.74 16.16
N GLY A 249 -8.73 4.09 15.61
CA GLY A 249 -7.34 4.53 15.70
C GLY A 249 -6.92 5.38 14.50
N PHE A 250 -5.95 6.27 14.73
CA PHE A 250 -5.34 7.11 13.71
C PHE A 250 -3.83 7.12 13.87
N THR A 251 -3.08 6.91 12.78
CA THR A 251 -1.65 7.21 12.76
C THR A 251 -1.48 8.71 12.58
N MET A 252 -0.86 9.38 13.57
CA MET A 252 -0.72 10.83 13.59
C MET A 252 0.74 11.24 13.39
N SER A 253 1.08 11.68 12.20
CA SER A 253 2.42 12.19 11.89
C SER A 253 2.60 13.69 12.14
N GLY A 254 1.51 14.46 12.37
CA GLY A 254 1.55 15.93 12.38
C GLY A 254 1.57 16.55 10.98
N GLY A 255 1.58 15.75 9.93
CA GLY A 255 1.44 16.18 8.54
C GLY A 255 0.00 16.56 8.19
N ILE A 256 -0.16 17.32 7.09
CA ILE A 256 -1.49 17.80 6.66
C ILE A 256 -2.46 16.64 6.35
N ASP A 257 -1.97 15.49 5.88
CA ASP A 257 -2.79 14.36 5.46
C ASP A 257 -3.40 13.61 6.64
N SER A 258 -2.56 13.19 7.59
CA SER A 258 -3.03 12.54 8.82
C SER A 258 -3.93 13.48 9.63
N SER A 259 -3.57 14.77 9.70
CA SER A 259 -4.39 15.78 10.36
C SER A 259 -5.74 16.00 9.66
N THR A 260 -5.79 15.91 8.33
CA THR A 260 -7.05 15.99 7.57
C THR A 260 -7.96 14.82 7.94
N VAL A 261 -7.44 13.58 7.91
CA VAL A 261 -8.24 12.38 8.17
C VAL A 261 -8.85 12.42 9.58
N ILE A 262 -8.05 12.65 10.61
CA ILE A 262 -8.55 12.67 12.00
C ILE A 262 -9.49 13.86 12.27
N SER A 263 -9.20 15.05 11.69
CA SER A 263 -10.05 16.22 11.91
C SER A 263 -11.41 16.10 11.22
N PHE A 264 -11.46 15.55 9.99
CA PHE A 264 -12.73 15.28 9.33
C PHE A 264 -13.51 14.18 10.03
N PHE A 265 -12.87 13.10 10.45
CA PHE A 265 -13.55 12.07 11.23
C PHE A 265 -14.14 12.65 12.53
N ARG A 266 -13.36 13.41 13.27
CA ARG A 266 -13.79 14.06 14.52
C ARG A 266 -14.98 15.01 14.33
N GLU A 267 -14.95 15.82 13.29
CA GLU A 267 -16.02 16.79 12.96
C GLU A 267 -17.35 16.10 12.62
N PHE A 268 -17.30 14.94 11.98
CA PHE A 268 -18.46 14.30 11.40
C PHE A 268 -18.79 12.91 11.97
N LYS A 269 -18.03 12.44 12.97
CA LYS A 269 -18.29 11.15 13.63
C LYS A 269 -19.57 11.15 14.43
N ASP A 270 -20.11 9.95 14.63
CA ASP A 270 -21.14 9.72 15.65
C ASP A 270 -20.52 9.74 17.07
N SER A 271 -21.35 10.05 18.06
CA SER A 271 -20.98 10.02 19.50
C SER A 271 -20.58 8.62 19.99
N ALA A 272 -20.98 7.56 19.30
CA ALA A 272 -20.63 6.19 19.65
C ALA A 272 -19.13 5.85 19.46
N HIS A 273 -18.41 6.60 18.63
CA HIS A 273 -17.02 6.30 18.29
C HIS A 273 -16.03 7.10 19.16
N LYS A 274 -15.07 6.39 19.75
CA LYS A 274 -13.92 6.96 20.48
C LYS A 274 -12.70 7.06 19.57
N ILE A 275 -11.99 8.19 19.63
CA ILE A 275 -10.83 8.48 18.81
C ILE A 275 -9.55 8.16 19.58
N PHE A 276 -8.67 7.35 18.99
CA PHE A 276 -7.34 7.05 19.49
C PHE A 276 -6.30 7.56 18.50
N SER A 277 -5.29 8.30 18.94
CA SER A 277 -4.16 8.71 18.09
C SER A 277 -2.89 8.01 18.52
N PHE A 278 -2.07 7.62 17.54
CA PHE A 278 -0.77 6.99 17.74
C PHE A 278 0.29 7.79 17.00
N SER A 279 1.22 8.40 17.77
CA SER A 279 2.18 9.39 17.27
C SER A 279 3.61 8.99 17.61
N ALA A 280 4.49 8.97 16.62
CA ALA A 280 5.92 8.88 16.84
C ALA A 280 6.48 10.26 17.23
N GLN A 281 7.23 10.33 18.32
CA GLN A 281 7.96 11.51 18.78
C GLN A 281 9.44 11.18 18.90
N TYR A 282 10.30 12.18 18.81
CA TYR A 282 11.75 12.02 18.87
C TYR A 282 12.30 12.88 20.03
N LYS A 283 12.57 12.28 21.19
CA LYS A 283 12.89 13.03 22.41
C LYS A 283 14.40 13.11 22.71
N HIS A 284 15.16 12.13 22.22
CA HIS A 284 16.56 11.93 22.66
C HIS A 284 17.61 12.26 21.59
N LEU A 285 17.21 12.95 20.53
CA LEU A 285 18.14 13.36 19.47
C LEU A 285 18.78 14.72 19.71
N ASP A 286 19.94 14.90 19.09
CA ASP A 286 20.58 16.22 19.00
C ASP A 286 19.60 17.29 18.51
N LYS A 287 19.60 18.45 19.14
CA LYS A 287 18.66 19.56 18.87
C LYS A 287 18.63 19.99 17.38
N LYS A 288 19.78 19.86 16.67
CA LYS A 288 19.83 20.19 15.23
C LYS A 288 19.05 19.18 14.39
N ILE A 289 19.06 17.91 14.79
CA ILE A 289 18.32 16.85 14.10
C ILE A 289 16.85 16.93 14.46
N LEU A 290 16.52 17.15 15.74
CA LEU A 290 15.14 17.36 16.20
C LEU A 290 14.44 18.43 15.37
N ASN A 291 15.08 19.57 15.12
CA ASN A 291 14.51 20.63 14.28
C ASN A 291 14.18 20.22 12.83
N LEU A 292 14.73 19.08 12.35
CA LEU A 292 14.49 18.58 10.99
C LEU A 292 13.43 17.47 10.92
N ILE A 293 13.20 16.76 12.03
CA ILE A 293 12.36 15.55 12.01
C ILE A 293 11.22 15.58 13.04
N ASP A 294 11.29 16.40 14.08
CA ASP A 294 10.27 16.44 15.11
C ASP A 294 9.02 17.17 14.64
N GLU A 295 7.90 16.51 14.73
CA GLU A 295 6.57 17.03 14.39
C GLU A 295 5.63 17.10 15.60
N SER A 296 6.17 16.89 16.81
CA SER A 296 5.40 16.86 18.06
C SER A 296 4.55 18.11 18.29
N GLU A 297 5.03 19.28 17.86
CA GLU A 297 4.28 20.54 17.96
C GLU A 297 2.97 20.51 17.14
N TYR A 298 2.98 19.87 15.96
CA TYR A 298 1.80 19.73 15.10
C TYR A 298 0.90 18.58 15.58
N GLN A 299 1.49 17.49 16.07
CA GLN A 299 0.75 16.38 16.69
C GLN A 299 -0.02 16.88 17.91
N ASN A 300 0.63 17.63 18.79
CA ASN A 300 0.02 18.22 19.98
C ASN A 300 -1.10 19.20 19.63
N GLU A 301 -1.03 19.91 18.51
CA GLU A 301 -2.08 20.83 18.07
C GLU A 301 -3.42 20.11 17.80
N ILE A 302 -3.36 18.88 17.26
CA ILE A 302 -4.53 18.03 17.08
C ILE A 302 -4.95 17.39 18.40
N ASN A 303 -4.00 16.86 19.18
CA ASN A 303 -4.23 16.06 20.37
C ASN A 303 -4.63 16.90 21.62
N LYS A 304 -4.55 18.23 21.55
CA LYS A 304 -5.11 19.13 22.59
C LYS A 304 -6.60 18.93 22.84
N SER A 305 -7.29 18.32 21.90
CA SER A 305 -8.71 18.04 22.04
C SER A 305 -8.97 16.96 23.09
N THR A 306 -9.90 17.22 23.99
CA THR A 306 -10.26 16.34 25.11
C THR A 306 -10.96 15.05 24.69
N ASP A 307 -11.39 14.93 23.44
CA ASP A 307 -12.06 13.74 22.89
C ASP A 307 -11.12 12.79 22.13
N ILE A 308 -9.79 13.05 22.15
CA ILE A 308 -8.76 12.20 21.54
C ILE A 308 -7.92 11.54 22.65
N TYR A 309 -7.90 10.21 22.65
CA TYR A 309 -7.00 9.42 23.48
C TYR A 309 -5.64 9.29 22.81
N ASP A 310 -4.69 10.17 23.18
CA ASP A 310 -3.36 10.19 22.59
C ASP A 310 -2.43 9.14 23.18
N THR A 311 -1.65 8.52 22.31
CA THR A 311 -0.59 7.56 22.64
C THR A 311 0.65 7.89 21.82
N SER A 312 1.60 8.57 22.44
CA SER A 312 2.90 8.84 21.82
C SER A 312 3.93 7.76 22.20
N PHE A 313 4.83 7.46 21.26
CA PHE A 313 5.94 6.54 21.45
C PHE A 313 7.23 7.14 20.89
N ASP A 314 8.40 6.67 21.37
CA ASP A 314 9.67 7.15 20.84
C ASP A 314 9.93 6.55 19.45
N GLY A 315 10.06 7.41 18.45
CA GLY A 315 10.38 7.04 17.07
C GLY A 315 11.81 6.54 16.87
N GLN A 316 12.60 6.45 17.95
CA GLN A 316 13.98 5.96 17.92
C GLN A 316 14.20 4.66 18.70
N ASP A 317 13.22 4.12 19.40
CA ASP A 317 13.38 2.88 20.16
C ASP A 317 13.81 1.71 19.29
N GLU A 318 13.34 1.67 18.05
CA GLU A 318 13.54 0.57 17.09
C GLU A 318 13.97 1.09 15.72
N SER A 319 14.44 0.18 14.88
CA SER A 319 14.61 0.39 13.44
C SER A 319 13.92 -0.74 12.66
N THR A 320 13.75 -0.56 11.36
CA THR A 320 13.24 -1.66 10.53
C THR A 320 14.23 -2.81 10.45
N LEU A 321 15.53 -2.52 10.39
CA LEU A 321 16.55 -3.57 10.32
C LEU A 321 16.73 -4.30 11.67
N SER A 322 16.52 -3.66 12.81
CA SER A 322 16.62 -4.32 14.13
C SER A 322 15.56 -5.40 14.34
N LYS A 323 14.46 -5.38 13.56
CA LYS A 323 13.40 -6.40 13.56
C LYS A 323 13.24 -7.07 12.19
N LEU A 324 14.29 -7.11 11.39
CA LEU A 324 14.22 -7.55 10.00
C LEU A 324 13.65 -8.96 9.85
N ASP A 325 14.07 -9.90 10.69
CA ASP A 325 13.60 -11.29 10.65
C ASP A 325 12.09 -11.39 10.88
N PHE A 326 11.57 -10.62 11.85
CA PHE A 326 10.13 -10.53 12.09
C PHE A 326 9.38 -9.98 10.87
N TYR A 327 9.90 -8.91 10.22
CA TYR A 327 9.23 -8.37 9.04
C TYR A 327 9.30 -9.31 7.85
N LEU A 328 10.42 -9.97 7.62
CA LEU A 328 10.56 -10.99 6.58
C LEU A 328 9.63 -12.18 6.84
N GLU A 329 9.43 -12.51 8.10
CA GLU A 329 8.48 -13.54 8.49
C GLU A 329 7.03 -13.15 8.19
N VAL A 330 6.59 -11.95 8.55
CA VAL A 330 5.21 -11.47 8.32
C VAL A 330 4.93 -11.24 6.83
N ILE A 331 5.86 -10.61 6.10
CA ILE A 331 5.69 -10.21 4.70
C ILE A 331 5.97 -11.41 3.75
N GLY A 332 6.93 -12.27 4.11
CA GLY A 332 7.31 -13.47 3.39
C GLY A 332 8.29 -13.26 2.24
N GLN A 333 8.57 -12.03 1.82
CA GLN A 333 9.45 -11.68 0.71
C GLN A 333 10.20 -10.38 0.98
N PRO A 334 11.28 -10.06 0.21
CA PRO A 334 11.97 -8.78 0.31
C PRO A 334 11.03 -7.60 0.10
N PHE A 335 11.32 -6.52 0.83
CA PHE A 335 10.49 -5.31 0.81
C PHE A 335 11.35 -4.05 0.91
N PHE A 336 10.82 -2.94 0.38
CA PHE A 336 11.44 -1.64 0.54
C PHE A 336 10.51 -0.69 1.31
N PHE A 337 10.68 -0.66 2.63
CA PHE A 337 9.96 0.24 3.54
C PHE A 337 10.84 0.57 4.76
N PRO A 338 11.84 1.47 4.63
CA PRO A 338 12.81 1.73 5.68
C PRO A 338 12.23 2.18 7.03
N ASN A 339 11.08 2.82 7.02
CA ASN A 339 10.41 3.32 8.22
C ASN A 339 9.24 2.41 8.69
N LEU A 340 9.24 1.13 8.34
CA LEU A 340 8.17 0.18 8.67
C LEU A 340 7.99 -0.02 10.18
N TYR A 341 9.03 0.22 10.96
CA TYR A 341 8.97 0.15 12.43
C TYR A 341 7.98 1.16 13.04
N LEU A 342 7.72 2.30 12.40
CA LEU A 342 6.76 3.30 12.89
C LEU A 342 5.31 2.79 12.84
N PRO A 343 4.75 2.35 11.68
CA PRO A 343 3.44 1.73 11.67
C PRO A 343 3.40 0.43 12.50
N ASN A 344 4.49 -0.36 12.56
CA ASN A 344 4.55 -1.55 13.41
C ASN A 344 4.28 -1.20 14.88
N LYS A 345 4.97 -0.19 15.42
CA LYS A 345 4.77 0.23 16.82
C LYS A 345 3.37 0.78 17.06
N ALA A 346 2.84 1.56 16.10
CA ALA A 346 1.47 2.07 16.19
C ALA A 346 0.45 0.92 16.23
N PHE A 347 0.60 -0.12 15.40
CA PHE A 347 -0.29 -1.29 15.39
C PHE A 347 -0.17 -2.13 16.67
N SER A 348 1.04 -2.35 17.17
CA SER A 348 1.23 -3.04 18.46
C SER A 348 0.46 -2.33 19.59
N LEU A 349 0.67 -1.01 19.72
CA LEU A 349 0.01 -0.20 20.75
C LEU A 349 -1.51 -0.11 20.54
N ALA A 350 -1.98 -0.10 19.30
CA ALA A 350 -3.40 -0.12 19.00
C ALA A 350 -4.04 -1.45 19.41
N SER A 351 -3.40 -2.58 19.09
CA SER A 351 -3.86 -3.91 19.50
C SER A 351 -3.90 -4.06 21.03
N GLU A 352 -2.90 -3.53 21.75
CA GLU A 352 -2.85 -3.52 23.22
C GLU A 352 -4.01 -2.74 23.87
N LYS A 353 -4.59 -1.79 23.13
CA LYS A 353 -5.72 -0.95 23.57
C LYS A 353 -7.07 -1.41 22.98
N ASP A 354 -7.12 -2.59 22.35
CA ASP A 354 -8.30 -3.13 21.65
C ASP A 354 -8.82 -2.18 20.54
N VAL A 355 -7.92 -1.50 19.85
CA VAL A 355 -8.23 -0.67 18.69
C VAL A 355 -7.94 -1.49 17.42
N TYR A 356 -8.98 -2.05 16.80
CA TYR A 356 -8.86 -2.96 15.67
C TYR A 356 -9.28 -2.36 14.33
N LEU A 357 -9.71 -1.10 14.31
CA LEU A 357 -9.92 -0.32 13.08
C LEU A 357 -9.04 0.92 13.14
N MET A 358 -8.16 1.07 12.16
CA MET A 358 -7.27 2.22 12.05
C MET A 358 -7.42 2.94 10.71
N MET A 359 -7.43 4.27 10.75
CA MET A 359 -7.36 5.12 9.56
C MET A 359 -6.01 5.82 9.49
N ASN A 360 -5.50 5.99 8.29
CA ASN A 360 -4.26 6.72 8.07
C ASN A 360 -4.39 7.72 6.92
N GLY A 361 -3.49 8.70 6.91
CA GLY A 361 -3.40 9.73 5.88
C GLY A 361 -2.41 9.39 4.77
N ASN A 362 -2.07 8.11 4.57
CA ASN A 362 -1.08 7.70 3.58
C ASN A 362 -1.45 8.22 2.19
N ASP A 363 -0.41 8.69 1.48
CA ASP A 363 -0.45 9.13 0.09
C ASP A 363 -1.48 10.24 -0.26
N GLY A 364 -1.95 10.97 0.74
CA GLY A 364 -2.75 12.17 0.47
C GLY A 364 -2.01 13.19 -0.39
N ASP A 365 -0.68 13.23 -0.31
CA ASP A 365 0.16 14.08 -1.17
C ASP A 365 0.27 13.54 -2.60
N THR A 366 0.15 12.26 -2.83
CA THR A 366 0.06 11.64 -4.15
C THR A 366 -1.33 11.86 -4.76
N VAL A 367 -2.40 11.55 -4.02
CA VAL A 367 -3.77 11.61 -4.53
C VAL A 367 -4.22 13.04 -4.83
N VAL A 368 -3.93 14.00 -3.95
CA VAL A 368 -4.27 15.40 -4.20
C VAL A 368 -3.28 16.10 -5.13
N SER A 369 -2.06 15.56 -5.25
CA SER A 369 -0.89 16.09 -5.94
C SER A 369 -0.34 17.41 -5.38
N HIS A 370 0.97 17.56 -5.48
CA HIS A 370 1.63 18.86 -5.24
C HIS A 370 1.43 19.87 -6.38
N GLY A 371 0.91 19.44 -7.53
CA GLY A 371 0.68 20.25 -8.70
C GLY A 371 1.96 20.62 -9.47
N TYR A 372 3.04 19.85 -9.33
CA TYR A 372 4.26 20.10 -10.12
C TYR A 372 4.08 19.72 -11.58
N GLU A 373 3.18 18.80 -11.88
CA GLU A 373 2.77 18.40 -13.22
C GLU A 373 2.18 19.60 -14.01
N TYR A 374 1.53 20.52 -13.31
CA TYR A 374 1.05 21.78 -13.90
C TYR A 374 2.19 22.66 -14.44
N PHE A 375 3.31 22.75 -13.72
CA PHE A 375 4.47 23.52 -14.18
C PHE A 375 5.12 22.84 -15.40
N GLN A 376 5.16 21.51 -15.43
CA GLN A 376 5.62 20.75 -16.59
C GLN A 376 4.69 20.97 -17.79
N GLU A 377 3.37 20.95 -17.59
CA GLU A 377 2.40 21.24 -18.64
C GLU A 377 2.56 22.65 -19.21
N LEU A 378 2.76 23.66 -18.36
CA LEU A 378 3.05 25.03 -18.82
C LEU A 378 4.33 25.09 -19.64
N PHE A 379 5.37 24.35 -19.26
CA PHE A 379 6.64 24.31 -19.98
C PHE A 379 6.51 23.66 -21.36
N TYR A 380 5.97 22.45 -21.41
CA TYR A 380 5.87 21.66 -22.64
C TYR A 380 4.83 22.23 -23.64
N ASN A 381 3.82 22.94 -23.14
CA ASN A 381 2.82 23.63 -23.97
C ASN A 381 3.21 25.10 -24.25
N LEU A 382 4.50 25.46 -24.08
CA LEU A 382 5.08 26.78 -24.40
C LEU A 382 4.43 27.97 -23.67
N ARG A 383 3.74 27.75 -22.55
CA ARG A 383 3.13 28.82 -21.71
C ARG A 383 4.15 29.41 -20.75
N TRP A 384 5.32 29.77 -21.23
CA TRP A 384 6.49 30.13 -20.42
C TRP A 384 6.29 31.37 -19.56
N ILE A 385 5.55 32.38 -20.04
CA ILE A 385 5.28 33.60 -19.24
C ILE A 385 4.54 33.21 -17.95
N LYS A 386 3.53 32.35 -18.05
CA LYS A 386 2.78 31.87 -16.89
C LYS A 386 3.67 30.99 -15.99
N LEU A 387 4.48 30.12 -16.57
CA LEU A 387 5.45 29.29 -15.84
C LEU A 387 6.42 30.15 -15.02
N LEU A 388 7.02 31.19 -15.62
CA LEU A 388 7.98 32.04 -14.93
C LEU A 388 7.32 32.82 -13.77
N LYS A 389 6.08 33.25 -13.93
CA LYS A 389 5.31 33.87 -12.83
C LYS A 389 5.07 32.89 -11.67
N GLU A 390 4.65 31.65 -11.96
CA GLU A 390 4.43 30.62 -10.93
C GLU A 390 5.74 30.23 -10.22
N ILE A 391 6.85 30.09 -10.96
CA ILE A 391 8.17 29.83 -10.39
C ILE A 391 8.61 30.98 -9.49
N ASP A 392 8.39 32.23 -9.88
CA ASP A 392 8.75 33.39 -9.08
C ASP A 392 7.98 33.43 -7.76
N VAL A 393 6.68 33.24 -7.79
CA VAL A 393 5.84 33.19 -6.59
C VAL A 393 6.26 32.03 -5.68
N THR A 394 6.50 30.85 -6.24
CA THR A 394 6.95 29.66 -5.50
C THR A 394 8.34 29.89 -4.88
N SER A 395 9.25 30.55 -5.60
CA SER A 395 10.60 30.89 -5.14
C SER A 395 10.56 31.78 -3.89
N ARG A 396 9.73 32.82 -3.91
CA ARG A 396 9.54 33.74 -2.77
C ARG A 396 8.92 33.01 -1.56
N LEU A 397 7.88 32.23 -1.77
CA LEU A 397 7.19 31.51 -0.69
C LEU A 397 8.10 30.48 -0.01
N ARG A 398 8.87 29.72 -0.81
CA ARG A 398 9.74 28.66 -0.31
C ARG A 398 11.15 29.09 0.09
N LYS A 399 11.48 30.36 -0.14
CA LYS A 399 12.85 30.89 0.06
C LYS A 399 13.92 30.07 -0.66
N GLN A 400 13.62 29.63 -1.89
CA GLN A 400 14.49 28.84 -2.75
C GLN A 400 14.75 29.61 -4.05
N SER A 401 15.93 29.43 -4.67
CA SER A 401 16.24 30.14 -5.93
C SER A 401 15.33 29.64 -7.08
N ARG A 402 14.98 30.55 -8.01
CA ARG A 402 14.22 30.21 -9.22
C ARG A 402 14.90 29.10 -10.04
N ARG A 403 16.25 29.15 -10.14
CA ARG A 403 17.05 28.11 -10.83
C ARG A 403 16.90 26.75 -10.19
N PHE A 404 16.90 26.68 -8.86
CA PHE A 404 16.72 25.41 -8.13
C PHE A 404 15.33 24.82 -8.39
N ILE A 405 14.26 25.64 -8.32
CA ILE A 405 12.90 25.20 -8.58
C ILE A 405 12.73 24.72 -10.02
N PHE A 406 13.26 25.48 -10.99
CA PHE A 406 13.21 25.12 -12.40
C PHE A 406 13.94 23.78 -12.66
N LYS A 407 15.17 23.63 -12.16
CA LYS A 407 15.94 22.39 -12.28
C LYS A 407 15.16 21.20 -11.68
N ARG A 408 14.64 21.36 -10.47
CA ARG A 408 13.95 20.30 -9.75
C ARG A 408 12.65 19.85 -10.45
N ILE A 409 11.86 20.78 -10.97
CA ILE A 409 10.53 20.47 -11.52
C ILE A 409 10.58 20.16 -13.02
N ILE A 410 11.42 20.86 -13.78
CA ILE A 410 11.47 20.74 -15.24
C ILE A 410 12.64 19.87 -15.69
N LEU A 411 13.88 20.23 -15.33
CA LEU A 411 15.06 19.57 -15.91
C LEU A 411 15.20 18.12 -15.47
N ASN A 412 14.89 17.79 -14.21
CA ASN A 412 15.00 16.41 -13.73
C ASN A 412 14.02 15.42 -14.39
N SER A 413 12.97 15.95 -15.03
CA SER A 413 11.93 15.15 -15.73
C SER A 413 11.86 15.51 -17.21
N PHE A 414 12.89 16.11 -17.77
CA PHE A 414 12.86 16.61 -19.13
C PHE A 414 12.86 15.47 -20.15
N SER A 415 11.96 15.56 -21.13
CA SER A 415 11.93 14.70 -22.32
C SER A 415 11.43 15.49 -23.53
N LEU A 416 12.13 15.37 -24.65
CA LEU A 416 11.73 16.02 -25.90
C LEU A 416 10.39 15.52 -26.44
N SER A 417 10.05 14.25 -26.22
CA SER A 417 8.80 13.65 -26.68
C SER A 417 7.55 14.24 -26.03
N ASN A 418 7.71 14.97 -24.93
CA ASN A 418 6.60 15.59 -24.19
C ASN A 418 6.12 16.91 -24.80
N PHE A 419 6.88 17.54 -25.73
CA PHE A 419 6.43 18.82 -26.29
C PHE A 419 5.10 18.64 -27.05
N PHE A 420 4.15 19.54 -26.75
CA PHE A 420 2.78 19.59 -27.25
C PHE A 420 1.85 18.42 -26.88
N ASN A 421 2.38 17.35 -26.24
CA ASN A 421 1.62 16.15 -25.88
C ASN A 421 1.53 15.91 -24.37
N PHE A 422 2.12 16.80 -23.54
CA PHE A 422 2.13 16.63 -22.10
C PHE A 422 0.76 16.99 -21.48
N SER A 423 0.23 16.10 -20.67
CA SER A 423 -0.97 16.33 -19.88
C SER A 423 -0.65 16.13 -18.39
N ALA A 424 -0.88 17.16 -17.59
CA ALA A 424 -0.72 17.11 -16.14
C ALA A 424 -1.60 16.03 -15.51
N LYS A 425 -2.82 15.82 -16.03
CA LYS A 425 -3.74 14.79 -15.55
C LYS A 425 -3.22 13.38 -15.81
N LYS A 426 -2.72 13.10 -17.04
CA LYS A 426 -2.12 11.79 -17.37
C LYS A 426 -0.89 11.52 -16.51
N LYS A 427 -0.02 12.51 -16.34
CA LYS A 427 1.16 12.39 -15.48
C LYS A 427 0.78 12.11 -14.01
N HIS A 428 -0.25 12.76 -13.51
CA HIS A 428 -0.76 12.51 -12.17
C HIS A 428 -1.34 11.09 -12.03
N LEU A 429 -2.07 10.60 -13.05
CA LEU A 429 -2.56 9.23 -13.10
C LEU A 429 -1.40 8.20 -13.05
N ASP A 430 -0.33 8.41 -13.84
CA ASP A 430 0.87 7.55 -13.81
C ASP A 430 1.49 7.48 -12.42
N VAL A 431 1.50 8.60 -11.68
CA VAL A 431 2.03 8.64 -10.31
C VAL A 431 1.14 7.84 -9.36
N ILE A 432 -0.18 8.00 -9.42
CA ILE A 432 -1.13 7.26 -8.57
C ILE A 432 -1.04 5.75 -8.85
N CYS A 433 -0.97 5.35 -10.12
CA CYS A 433 -0.90 3.93 -10.52
C CYS A 433 0.51 3.32 -10.37
N SER A 434 1.47 4.05 -9.83
CA SER A 434 2.82 3.56 -9.62
C SER A 434 2.86 2.35 -8.69
N SER A 435 3.65 1.33 -9.04
CA SER A 435 3.81 0.10 -8.26
C SER A 435 4.34 0.33 -6.84
N ASN A 436 5.03 1.45 -6.59
CA ASN A 436 5.60 1.75 -5.28
C ASN A 436 4.51 1.98 -4.23
N HIS A 437 3.42 2.65 -4.59
CA HIS A 437 2.27 2.87 -3.68
C HIS A 437 1.59 1.55 -3.35
N THR A 438 1.29 0.74 -4.37
CA THR A 438 0.69 -0.60 -4.17
C THR A 438 1.53 -1.47 -3.25
N LYS A 439 2.86 -1.51 -3.44
CA LYS A 439 3.78 -2.30 -2.60
C LYS A 439 3.79 -1.82 -1.15
N ALA A 440 3.80 -0.50 -0.93
CA ALA A 440 3.78 0.06 0.42
C ALA A 440 2.48 -0.29 1.16
N ILE A 441 1.32 -0.18 0.49
CA ILE A 441 0.01 -0.56 1.04
C ILE A 441 -0.03 -2.05 1.37
N GLU A 442 0.46 -2.92 0.48
CA GLU A 442 0.51 -4.37 0.71
C GLU A 442 1.32 -4.73 1.96
N ILE A 443 2.53 -4.16 2.08
CA ILE A 443 3.43 -4.40 3.22
C ILE A 443 2.76 -3.97 4.53
N GLN A 444 2.22 -2.77 4.54
CA GLN A 444 1.56 -2.21 5.72
C GLN A 444 0.29 -3.00 6.08
N GLY A 445 -0.50 -3.39 5.08
CA GLY A 445 -1.71 -4.18 5.28
C GLY A 445 -1.43 -5.60 5.81
N LEU A 446 -0.35 -6.26 5.39
CA LEU A 446 0.08 -7.55 5.95
C LEU A 446 0.47 -7.39 7.42
N LEU A 447 1.21 -6.33 7.74
CA LEU A 447 1.61 -6.03 9.11
C LEU A 447 0.42 -5.70 10.00
N ALA A 448 -0.53 -4.88 9.54
CA ALA A 448 -1.76 -4.59 10.27
C ALA A 448 -2.57 -5.87 10.53
N SER A 449 -2.64 -6.76 9.54
CA SER A 449 -3.30 -8.06 9.66
C SER A 449 -2.68 -8.94 10.74
N TYR A 450 -1.35 -8.90 10.89
CA TYR A 450 -0.65 -9.62 11.97
C TYR A 450 -1.18 -9.23 13.35
N TYR A 451 -1.48 -7.93 13.56
CA TYR A 451 -2.05 -7.41 14.81
C TYR A 451 -3.59 -7.47 14.88
N GLY A 452 -4.27 -8.07 13.89
CA GLY A 452 -5.73 -8.13 13.84
C GLY A 452 -6.39 -6.81 13.45
N ILE A 453 -5.64 -5.87 12.93
CA ILE A 453 -6.11 -4.51 12.61
C ILE A 453 -6.64 -4.46 11.18
N GLU A 454 -7.84 -3.90 11.03
CA GLU A 454 -8.39 -3.46 9.76
C GLU A 454 -7.91 -2.03 9.47
N GLU A 455 -7.14 -1.85 8.40
CA GLU A 455 -6.72 -0.53 7.95
C GLU A 455 -7.66 0.04 6.90
N ARG A 456 -7.93 1.33 7.04
CA ARG A 456 -8.63 2.17 6.06
C ARG A 456 -7.74 3.29 5.59
N TYR A 457 -7.86 3.57 4.29
CA TYR A 457 -7.07 4.55 3.56
C TYR A 457 -8.00 5.58 2.90
N PRO A 458 -8.47 6.61 3.63
CA PRO A 458 -9.47 7.56 3.11
C PRO A 458 -9.08 8.23 1.80
N PHE A 459 -7.78 8.56 1.61
CA PHE A 459 -7.32 9.13 0.35
C PHE A 459 -7.36 8.15 -0.82
N TYR A 460 -7.33 6.84 -0.59
CA TYR A 460 -7.46 5.83 -1.63
C TYR A 460 -8.92 5.45 -1.96
N ASN A 461 -9.90 6.19 -1.46
CA ASN A 461 -11.28 6.05 -1.93
C ASN A 461 -11.35 6.38 -3.44
N ARG A 462 -11.93 5.49 -4.24
CA ARG A 462 -11.96 5.60 -5.69
C ARG A 462 -12.56 6.91 -6.19
N GLU A 463 -13.70 7.31 -5.62
CA GLU A 463 -14.38 8.55 -6.02
C GLU A 463 -13.49 9.77 -5.73
N LEU A 464 -12.77 9.75 -4.59
CA LEU A 464 -11.84 10.81 -4.24
C LEU A 464 -10.64 10.86 -5.20
N ILE A 465 -10.08 9.71 -5.57
CA ILE A 465 -8.99 9.62 -6.56
C ILE A 465 -9.46 10.19 -7.90
N GLU A 466 -10.58 9.69 -8.44
CA GLU A 466 -11.12 10.16 -9.73
C GLU A 466 -11.40 11.67 -9.70
N TYR A 467 -11.93 12.16 -8.59
CA TYR A 467 -12.14 13.60 -8.41
C TYR A 467 -10.83 14.38 -8.45
N CYS A 468 -9.82 13.95 -7.66
CA CYS A 468 -8.53 14.63 -7.60
C CYS A 468 -7.76 14.61 -8.93
N LEU A 469 -7.90 13.52 -9.73
CA LEU A 469 -7.36 13.45 -11.09
C LEU A 469 -7.96 14.53 -11.99
N ASN A 470 -9.26 14.82 -11.82
CA ASN A 470 -10.02 15.73 -12.66
C ASN A 470 -10.07 17.18 -12.17
N VAL A 471 -9.52 17.47 -10.98
CA VAL A 471 -9.28 18.84 -10.51
C VAL A 471 -8.39 19.58 -11.50
N THR A 472 -8.75 20.84 -11.82
CA THR A 472 -7.95 21.66 -12.73
C THR A 472 -6.51 21.81 -12.20
N PRO A 473 -5.48 21.64 -13.06
CA PRO A 473 -4.09 21.58 -12.61
C PRO A 473 -3.61 22.80 -11.83
N ASP A 474 -4.12 23.99 -12.16
CA ASP A 474 -3.79 25.24 -11.46
C ASP A 474 -4.34 25.31 -10.03
N LEU A 475 -5.39 24.58 -9.68
CA LEU A 475 -5.88 24.47 -8.30
C LEU A 475 -5.04 23.51 -7.43
N LYS A 476 -4.25 22.61 -8.03
CA LYS A 476 -3.32 21.76 -7.29
C LYS A 476 -2.12 22.55 -6.78
N ASN A 477 -1.67 23.56 -7.58
CA ASN A 477 -0.61 24.49 -7.16
C ASN A 477 -0.98 25.91 -7.58
N LYS A 478 -1.34 26.73 -6.63
CA LYS A 478 -1.77 28.11 -6.86
C LYS A 478 -1.09 29.06 -5.88
N HIS A 479 -0.70 30.23 -6.37
CA HIS A 479 0.03 31.22 -5.55
C HIS A 479 1.31 30.67 -4.88
N GLY A 480 2.02 29.76 -5.54
CA GLY A 480 3.19 29.07 -5.01
C GLY A 480 2.89 28.02 -3.93
N GLN A 481 1.63 27.84 -3.57
CA GLN A 481 1.20 26.86 -2.57
C GLN A 481 0.87 25.53 -3.24
N ALA A 482 1.69 24.54 -3.01
CA ALA A 482 1.38 23.15 -3.37
C ALA A 482 0.15 22.66 -2.59
N ARG A 483 -0.66 21.82 -3.24
CA ARG A 483 -1.88 21.24 -2.65
C ARG A 483 -2.90 22.32 -2.26
N TYR A 484 -2.97 23.38 -3.04
CA TYR A 484 -3.81 24.56 -2.75
C TYR A 484 -5.28 24.15 -2.52
N ILE A 485 -5.84 23.32 -3.39
CA ILE A 485 -7.24 22.88 -3.26
C ILE A 485 -7.50 22.16 -1.93
N LEU A 486 -6.57 21.30 -1.46
CA LEU A 486 -6.71 20.64 -0.16
C LEU A 486 -6.69 21.66 0.98
N LYS A 487 -5.73 22.59 0.94
CA LYS A 487 -5.61 23.64 1.97
C LYS A 487 -6.86 24.50 2.07
N GLU A 488 -7.53 24.76 0.96
CA GLU A 488 -8.82 25.51 0.98
C GLU A 488 -9.98 24.62 1.46
N ALA A 489 -10.04 23.34 1.04
CA ALA A 489 -11.10 22.43 1.44
C ALA A 489 -11.11 22.14 2.96
N ILE A 490 -9.93 22.13 3.60
CA ILE A 490 -9.79 21.84 5.04
C ILE A 490 -9.82 23.09 5.94
N LYS A 491 -10.04 24.27 5.35
CA LYS A 491 -10.12 25.52 6.10
C LYS A 491 -11.26 25.47 7.11
N GLY A 492 -10.95 25.84 8.36
CA GLY A 492 -11.90 25.81 9.48
C GLY A 492 -12.09 24.41 10.12
N ILE A 493 -11.51 23.33 9.56
CA ILE A 493 -11.57 21.97 10.10
C ILE A 493 -10.22 21.57 10.68
N VAL A 494 -9.14 21.76 9.93
CA VAL A 494 -7.77 21.48 10.38
C VAL A 494 -7.18 22.78 10.95
N PRO A 495 -6.43 22.72 12.08
CA PRO A 495 -5.79 23.88 12.68
C PRO A 495 -4.95 24.67 11.67
N GLU A 496 -5.07 26.00 11.69
CA GLU A 496 -4.41 26.91 10.74
C GLU A 496 -2.89 26.75 10.70
N LYS A 497 -2.27 26.41 11.82
CA LYS A 497 -0.84 26.13 11.93
C LYS A 497 -0.41 24.99 11.03
N ILE A 498 -1.19 23.89 10.97
CA ILE A 498 -0.94 22.73 10.12
C ILE A 498 -1.33 23.07 8.67
N ARG A 499 -2.49 23.67 8.46
CA ARG A 499 -3.00 24.03 7.13
C ARG A 499 -2.02 24.91 6.34
N LYS A 500 -1.41 25.90 7.00
CA LYS A 500 -0.46 26.85 6.39
C LYS A 500 0.98 26.33 6.33
N ARG A 501 1.26 25.17 6.89
CA ARG A 501 2.59 24.61 6.91
C ARG A 501 3.16 24.40 5.50
N VAL A 502 4.42 24.76 5.30
CA VAL A 502 5.13 24.65 4.02
C VAL A 502 6.20 23.55 4.06
N THR A 503 6.70 23.24 5.26
CA THR A 503 7.76 22.25 5.48
C THR A 503 7.19 20.88 5.82
N LYS A 504 7.98 19.80 5.61
CA LYS A 504 7.69 18.42 6.05
C LYS A 504 8.95 17.88 6.71
N ALA A 505 8.80 17.07 7.74
CA ALA A 505 9.92 16.35 8.36
C ALA A 505 10.66 15.49 7.34
N ASN A 506 11.99 15.40 7.48
CA ASN A 506 12.82 14.51 6.68
C ASN A 506 13.36 13.36 7.53
N LEU A 507 12.64 12.25 7.54
CA LEU A 507 13.02 11.05 8.29
C LEU A 507 14.32 10.38 7.78
N GLY A 508 14.87 10.80 6.66
CA GLY A 508 16.18 10.31 6.17
C GLY A 508 17.30 10.53 7.18
N HIS A 509 17.24 11.59 7.97
CA HIS A 509 18.22 11.83 9.05
C HIS A 509 18.14 10.78 10.16
N ALA A 510 16.91 10.43 10.59
CA ALA A 510 16.71 9.38 11.58
C ALA A 510 17.15 8.00 11.04
N LEU A 511 16.85 7.70 9.77
CA LEU A 511 17.25 6.47 9.12
C LEU A 511 18.78 6.30 9.05
N CYS A 512 19.50 7.31 8.57
CA CYS A 512 20.96 7.23 8.46
C CYS A 512 21.64 7.07 9.83
N LEU A 513 21.12 7.76 10.85
CA LEU A 513 21.62 7.60 12.22
C LEU A 513 21.31 6.20 12.78
N SER A 514 20.11 5.69 12.55
CA SER A 514 19.73 4.34 12.97
C SER A 514 20.66 3.29 12.38
N PHE A 515 21.00 3.40 11.09
CA PHE A 515 21.92 2.48 10.44
C PHE A 515 23.29 2.45 11.12
N VAL A 516 23.83 3.62 11.46
CA VAL A 516 25.18 3.71 12.05
C VAL A 516 25.18 3.32 13.53
N VAL A 517 24.13 3.68 14.28
CA VAL A 517 24.12 3.49 15.73
C VAL A 517 23.52 2.13 16.13
N LYS A 518 22.43 1.69 15.48
CA LYS A 518 21.67 0.50 15.88
C LYS A 518 21.94 -0.70 14.97
N ASP A 519 22.04 -0.47 13.66
CA ASP A 519 22.02 -1.52 12.66
C ASP A 519 23.42 -1.85 12.13
N ASN A 520 24.46 -1.20 12.64
CA ASN A 520 25.83 -1.32 12.16
C ASN A 520 26.36 -2.78 12.14
N GLU A 521 26.12 -3.53 13.20
CA GLU A 521 26.56 -4.94 13.27
C GLU A 521 25.85 -5.81 12.23
N LEU A 522 24.54 -5.66 12.08
CA LEU A 522 23.77 -6.39 11.09
C LEU A 522 24.22 -6.04 9.67
N ILE A 523 24.36 -4.73 9.35
CA ILE A 523 24.79 -4.28 8.03
C ILE A 523 26.19 -4.83 7.71
N ASN A 524 27.14 -4.74 8.63
CA ASN A 524 28.49 -5.28 8.45
C ASN A 524 28.47 -6.82 8.25
N ALA A 525 27.68 -7.53 9.02
CA ALA A 525 27.53 -8.99 8.89
C ALA A 525 26.98 -9.37 7.50
N GLN A 526 25.95 -8.66 7.01
CA GLN A 526 25.38 -8.92 5.69
C GLN A 526 26.34 -8.55 4.56
N LEU A 527 27.06 -7.46 4.66
CA LEU A 527 28.07 -7.04 3.66
C LEU A 527 29.28 -7.99 3.63
N SER A 528 29.64 -8.62 4.75
CA SER A 528 30.76 -9.57 4.82
C SER A 528 30.46 -10.94 4.22
N LYS A 529 29.17 -11.37 4.25
CA LYS A 529 28.72 -12.67 3.78
C LYS A 529 27.61 -12.53 2.73
N PRO A 530 27.95 -12.12 1.50
CA PRO A 530 26.96 -12.02 0.44
C PRO A 530 26.46 -13.40 0.00
N ASN A 531 25.15 -13.53 -0.12
CA ASN A 531 24.52 -14.75 -0.66
C ASN A 531 24.97 -14.95 -2.13
N PRO A 532 25.33 -16.17 -2.55
CA PRO A 532 25.78 -16.42 -3.93
C PRO A 532 24.83 -15.91 -5.00
N ALA A 533 23.52 -15.98 -4.77
CA ALA A 533 22.49 -15.61 -5.74
C ALA A 533 22.48 -14.10 -6.14
N ILE A 534 23.12 -13.22 -5.34
CA ILE A 534 23.11 -11.77 -5.60
C ILE A 534 24.50 -11.18 -5.87
N ARG A 535 25.55 -11.98 -5.84
CA ARG A 535 26.93 -11.47 -6.01
C ARG A 535 27.16 -10.78 -7.33
N GLU A 536 26.53 -11.24 -8.40
CA GLU A 536 26.65 -10.69 -9.74
C GLU A 536 25.65 -9.55 -10.03
N LEU A 537 24.68 -9.33 -9.15
CA LEU A 537 23.63 -8.32 -9.34
C LEU A 537 24.00 -6.95 -8.78
N ILE A 538 25.05 -6.84 -7.97
CA ILE A 538 25.45 -5.61 -7.31
C ILE A 538 26.96 -5.49 -7.16
N ASP A 539 27.48 -4.27 -7.35
CA ASP A 539 28.86 -3.94 -7.03
C ASP A 539 28.99 -3.84 -5.50
N LEU A 540 29.51 -4.92 -4.90
CA LEU A 540 29.69 -5.02 -3.45
C LEU A 540 30.85 -4.16 -2.93
N GLU A 541 31.86 -3.89 -3.75
CA GLU A 541 33.00 -3.03 -3.33
C GLU A 541 32.55 -1.58 -3.23
N ASP A 542 31.79 -1.10 -4.24
CA ASP A 542 31.16 0.22 -4.18
C ASP A 542 30.19 0.35 -3.00
N LEU A 543 29.39 -0.69 -2.75
CA LEU A 543 28.44 -0.65 -1.64
C LEU A 543 29.14 -0.62 -0.26
N ARG A 544 30.21 -1.40 -0.07
CA ARG A 544 31.03 -1.40 1.14
C ARG A 544 31.74 -0.05 1.34
N SER A 545 32.36 0.48 0.29
CA SER A 545 32.99 1.80 0.32
C SER A 545 31.99 2.90 0.67
N SER A 546 30.80 2.86 0.07
CA SER A 546 29.72 3.79 0.36
C SER A 546 29.24 3.69 1.81
N TRP A 547 29.17 2.47 2.38
CA TRP A 547 28.84 2.24 3.77
C TRP A 547 29.89 2.81 4.73
N GLU A 548 31.18 2.53 4.49
CA GLU A 548 32.26 3.09 5.31
C GLU A 548 32.24 4.63 5.31
N ASN A 549 32.04 5.24 4.15
CA ASN A 549 31.92 6.69 4.03
C ASN A 549 30.69 7.24 4.78
N MET A 550 29.57 6.51 4.76
CA MET A 550 28.36 6.92 5.47
C MET A 550 28.51 6.82 6.99
N LYS A 551 29.28 5.88 7.51
CA LYS A 551 29.61 5.79 8.95
C LYS A 551 30.36 7.02 9.46
N VAL A 552 31.21 7.62 8.63
CA VAL A 552 31.97 8.82 8.99
C VAL A 552 31.08 10.06 9.11
N ASP A 553 30.15 10.25 8.17
CA ASP A 553 29.22 11.38 8.20
C ASP A 553 27.82 10.97 7.68
N PRO A 554 26.96 10.38 8.52
CA PRO A 554 25.64 9.92 8.12
C PRO A 554 24.73 11.07 7.68
N ARG A 555 24.94 12.30 8.17
CA ARG A 555 24.09 13.45 7.84
C ARG A 555 24.19 13.85 6.37
N LYS A 556 25.36 13.67 5.76
CA LYS A 556 25.59 13.94 4.33
C LYS A 556 24.71 13.09 3.42
N TYR A 557 24.35 11.89 3.86
CA TYR A 557 23.57 10.91 3.09
C TYR A 557 22.06 10.97 3.35
N ALA A 558 21.63 11.74 4.33
CA ALA A 558 20.22 11.84 4.75
C ALA A 558 19.31 12.52 3.70
N THR A 559 19.91 13.27 2.75
CA THR A 559 19.16 14.02 1.74
C THR A 559 19.79 13.82 0.38
N ASN A 560 18.98 13.51 -0.63
CA ASN A 560 19.41 13.35 -2.03
C ASN A 560 20.50 12.28 -2.29
N SER A 561 20.64 11.28 -1.40
CA SER A 561 21.54 10.15 -1.58
C SER A 561 20.77 8.84 -1.72
N LEU A 562 21.17 8.00 -2.66
CA LEU A 562 20.64 6.64 -2.81
C LEU A 562 21.35 5.61 -1.92
N VAL A 563 22.47 5.98 -1.30
CA VAL A 563 23.31 5.06 -0.50
C VAL A 563 22.52 4.37 0.61
N PRO A 564 21.77 5.08 1.49
CA PRO A 564 20.98 4.41 2.53
C PRO A 564 19.94 3.44 1.96
N SER A 565 19.32 3.83 0.84
CA SER A 565 18.34 2.99 0.17
C SER A 565 18.95 1.73 -0.43
N ARG A 566 20.13 1.83 -1.06
CA ARG A 566 20.88 0.68 -1.61
C ARG A 566 21.31 -0.28 -0.51
N ILE A 567 21.82 0.22 0.60
CA ILE A 567 22.20 -0.58 1.77
C ILE A 567 20.97 -1.32 2.32
N PHE A 568 19.86 -0.61 2.50
CA PHE A 568 18.61 -1.22 2.98
C PHE A 568 18.13 -2.33 2.07
N ALA A 569 18.01 -2.07 0.77
CA ALA A 569 17.53 -3.05 -0.20
C ALA A 569 18.44 -4.30 -0.23
N TYR A 570 19.76 -4.09 -0.22
CA TYR A 570 20.72 -5.18 -0.19
C TYR A 570 20.57 -6.04 1.08
N VAL A 571 20.56 -5.40 2.26
CA VAL A 571 20.46 -6.11 3.55
C VAL A 571 19.18 -6.93 3.64
N VAL A 572 18.05 -6.35 3.22
CA VAL A 572 16.75 -7.03 3.23
C VAL A 572 16.75 -8.24 2.28
N LEU A 573 17.25 -8.07 1.06
CA LEU A 573 17.30 -9.16 0.08
C LEU A 573 18.28 -10.26 0.50
N ASN A 574 19.48 -9.90 0.94
CA ASN A 574 20.50 -10.86 1.37
C ASN A 574 20.00 -11.69 2.56
N ARG A 575 19.41 -11.02 3.57
CA ARG A 575 18.86 -11.70 4.76
C ARG A 575 17.71 -12.62 4.42
N TRP A 576 16.81 -12.22 3.50
CA TRP A 576 15.73 -13.08 3.04
C TRP A 576 16.26 -14.35 2.37
N LEU A 577 17.23 -14.22 1.47
CA LEU A 577 17.85 -15.36 0.80
C LEU A 577 18.51 -16.33 1.80
N ASP A 578 19.17 -15.80 2.84
CA ASP A 578 19.76 -16.62 3.90
C ASP A 578 18.70 -17.32 4.78
N SER A 579 17.50 -16.77 4.86
CA SER A 579 16.39 -17.34 5.63
C SER A 579 15.63 -18.45 4.91
N LEU A 580 15.83 -18.56 3.58
CA LEU A 580 15.19 -19.62 2.80
C LEU A 580 15.81 -20.98 3.15
N PRO A 581 15.03 -22.04 3.37
CA PRO A 581 15.53 -23.40 3.52
C PRO A 581 16.05 -23.87 2.16
N LEU A 582 17.36 -23.71 1.90
CA LEU A 582 17.98 -23.93 0.61
C LEU A 582 18.84 -25.18 0.58
N LYS A 583 18.48 -26.15 -0.27
CA LYS A 583 19.48 -26.81 -1.12
C LYS A 583 19.57 -26.04 -2.44
N LEU A 584 20.52 -25.10 -2.53
CA LEU A 584 20.93 -24.53 -3.81
C LEU A 584 21.52 -25.66 -4.64
N LYS A 585 20.82 -26.14 -5.66
CA LYS A 585 21.48 -26.91 -6.72
C LYS A 585 22.44 -25.94 -7.40
N LYS A 586 23.75 -26.28 -7.40
CA LYS A 586 24.80 -25.49 -8.04
C LYS A 586 24.34 -25.05 -9.43
N LEU A 587 24.47 -23.74 -9.69
CA LEU A 587 24.41 -23.17 -11.02
C LEU A 587 25.50 -23.81 -11.89
N GLU A 588 25.14 -24.80 -12.66
CA GLU A 588 25.93 -25.22 -13.82
C GLU A 588 25.38 -24.46 -15.03
N ASN A 589 26.14 -23.43 -15.45
CA ASN A 589 25.96 -22.58 -16.62
C ASN A 589 24.91 -21.43 -16.56
N LYS A 590 25.27 -20.32 -17.21
CA LYS A 590 24.63 -18.98 -17.30
C LYS A 590 23.15 -18.92 -17.77
N THR A 591 22.42 -20.03 -17.78
CA THR A 591 21.05 -20.16 -18.28
C THR A 591 20.12 -21.03 -17.42
N GLN A 592 20.56 -21.48 -16.23
CA GLN A 592 19.73 -22.35 -15.41
C GLN A 592 19.11 -21.62 -14.22
N ASN A 593 17.79 -21.78 -14.07
CA ASN A 593 17.02 -21.35 -12.90
C ASN A 593 17.56 -21.99 -11.61
N VAL A 594 17.70 -21.21 -10.55
CA VAL A 594 18.04 -21.70 -9.22
C VAL A 594 16.76 -22.26 -8.59
N TYR A 595 16.72 -23.58 -8.40
CA TYR A 595 15.57 -24.24 -7.77
C TYR A 595 15.70 -24.24 -6.26
N LEU A 596 14.60 -23.88 -5.60
CA LEU A 596 14.44 -23.89 -4.15
C LEU A 596 13.56 -25.08 -3.76
N HIS A 597 14.06 -25.96 -2.91
CA HIS A 597 13.22 -26.96 -2.27
C HIS A 597 12.83 -26.46 -0.88
N PRO A 598 11.54 -26.31 -0.58
CA PRO A 598 11.09 -25.72 0.69
C PRO A 598 11.38 -26.57 1.93
N TYR A 599 11.68 -27.88 1.78
CA TYR A 599 11.86 -28.79 2.92
C TYR A 599 12.86 -29.92 2.65
N GLU A 600 13.90 -30.00 3.42
CA GLU A 600 14.54 -31.11 4.10
C GLU A 600 14.97 -30.68 5.50
#